data_8a3a8fb8f8e92f131a525c32c78b304c
#
_entry.id   8a3a8fb8f8e92f131a525c32c78b304c
#
_cell.length_a   1.000
_cell.length_b   1.000
_cell.length_c   1.000
_cell.angle_alpha   90.00
_cell.angle_beta   90.00
_cell.angle_gamma   90.00
#
_symmetry.space_group_name_H-M   'P 1'
#
loop_
_entity.id
_entity.type
_entity.pdbx_description
1 polymer ?
#
loop_
_entity_poly.entity_id
_entity_poly.type
_entity_poly.pdbx_seq_one_letter_code
_entity_poly.pdbx_strand_id
1 'polypeptide(L)'
;MVTNKTIVKMVLDRWYSLIKSCDAVLDSVTDEQLQKEIGPGKNRGIYLLGHLIAVHDDMLPILNFGEKIYPELYGPFLKSPDKSVAEIPFARELRACWSRMNERLLQECNSLQADEWFNKHNAVSSEAFFKEPHRNKLNIIVTRTSHLSYHTGQLVLIK
;
A
#
# COMPACT_ATOMS: atom_id res chain seq x y z
N MET A 1 -24.08 -12.41 -17.29
CA MET A 1 -24.17 -11.76 -15.97
C MET A 1 -22.74 -11.49 -15.44
N VAL A 2 -22.50 -10.32 -14.85
CA VAL A 2 -21.25 -10.04 -14.16
C VAL A 2 -21.22 -10.86 -12.86
N THR A 3 -20.14 -11.60 -12.62
CA THR A 3 -19.97 -12.46 -11.44
C THR A 3 -19.04 -11.80 -10.42
N ASN A 4 -19.08 -12.24 -9.15
CA ASN A 4 -18.12 -11.83 -8.13
C ASN A 4 -16.67 -12.01 -8.61
N LYS A 5 -16.38 -13.11 -9.28
CA LYS A 5 -15.06 -13.38 -9.88
C LYS A 5 -14.64 -12.29 -10.86
N THR A 6 -15.56 -11.81 -11.70
CA THR A 6 -15.26 -10.73 -12.66
C THR A 6 -14.99 -9.41 -11.94
N ILE A 7 -15.79 -9.06 -10.92
CA ILE A 7 -15.60 -7.82 -10.14
C ILE A 7 -14.27 -7.85 -9.40
N VAL A 8 -13.98 -8.94 -8.69
CA VAL A 8 -12.73 -9.12 -7.96
C VAL A 8 -11.52 -9.02 -8.91
N LYS A 9 -11.59 -9.71 -10.05
CA LYS A 9 -10.53 -9.65 -11.05
C LYS A 9 -10.27 -8.22 -11.54
N MET A 10 -11.31 -7.46 -11.87
CA MET A 10 -11.16 -6.06 -12.31
C MET A 10 -10.46 -5.19 -11.27
N VAL A 11 -10.81 -5.35 -10.00
CA VAL A 11 -10.23 -4.56 -8.90
C VAL A 11 -8.77 -4.96 -8.68
N LEU A 12 -8.47 -6.26 -8.62
CA LEU A 12 -7.11 -6.75 -8.43
C LEU A 12 -6.19 -6.42 -9.61
N ASP A 13 -6.67 -6.58 -10.85
CA ASP A 13 -5.91 -6.21 -12.05
C ASP A 13 -5.52 -4.72 -12.02
N ARG A 14 -6.45 -3.85 -11.58
CA ARG A 14 -6.16 -2.42 -11.43
C ARG A 14 -5.13 -2.14 -10.35
N TRP A 15 -5.25 -2.80 -9.19
CA TRP A 15 -4.29 -2.73 -8.10
C TRP A 15 -2.88 -3.14 -8.56
N TYR A 16 -2.75 -4.31 -9.20
CA TYR A 16 -1.47 -4.82 -9.69
C TYR A 16 -0.85 -3.94 -10.79
N SER A 17 -1.67 -3.43 -11.70
CA SER A 17 -1.21 -2.48 -12.73
C SER A 17 -0.61 -1.22 -12.10
N LEU A 18 -1.19 -0.74 -11.01
CA LEU A 18 -0.71 0.46 -10.33
C LEU A 18 0.57 0.20 -9.52
N ILE A 19 0.73 -0.98 -8.91
CA ILE A 19 1.99 -1.38 -8.28
C ILE A 19 3.11 -1.34 -9.34
N LYS A 20 2.90 -1.94 -10.51
CA LYS A 20 3.88 -1.89 -11.62
C LYS A 20 4.18 -0.47 -12.09
N SER A 21 3.18 0.41 -12.09
CA SER A 21 3.40 1.82 -12.43
C SER A 21 4.26 2.53 -11.37
N CYS A 22 4.05 2.22 -10.09
CA CYS A 22 4.87 2.73 -9.00
C CYS A 22 6.30 2.19 -9.09
N ASP A 23 6.48 0.88 -9.37
CA ASP A 23 7.79 0.26 -9.59
C ASP A 23 8.55 0.99 -10.71
N ALA A 24 7.91 1.24 -11.85
CA ALA A 24 8.54 1.97 -12.96
C ALA A 24 8.95 3.40 -12.58
N VAL A 25 8.19 4.09 -11.72
CA VAL A 25 8.59 5.41 -11.20
C VAL A 25 9.79 5.25 -10.26
N LEU A 26 9.77 4.32 -9.34
CA LEU A 26 10.87 4.07 -8.41
C LEU A 26 12.15 3.67 -9.15
N ASP A 27 12.06 2.81 -10.16
CA ASP A 27 13.22 2.41 -10.99
C ASP A 27 13.81 3.56 -11.81
N SER A 28 13.01 4.59 -12.09
CA SER A 28 13.44 5.77 -12.87
C SER A 28 14.11 6.86 -12.04
N VAL A 29 14.18 6.72 -10.72
CA VAL A 29 14.78 7.69 -9.79
C VAL A 29 15.92 7.07 -8.99
N THR A 30 16.98 7.85 -8.73
CA THR A 30 18.10 7.41 -7.91
C THR A 30 17.80 7.52 -6.42
N ASP A 31 18.65 6.92 -5.58
CA ASP A 31 18.52 7.03 -4.13
C ASP A 31 18.73 8.47 -3.63
N GLU A 32 19.58 9.25 -4.32
CA GLU A 32 19.76 10.68 -4.06
C GLU A 32 18.53 11.50 -4.45
N GLN A 33 17.87 11.15 -5.56
CA GLN A 33 16.63 11.80 -5.95
C GLN A 33 15.51 11.51 -4.94
N LEU A 34 15.46 10.32 -4.35
CA LEU A 34 14.50 10.00 -3.28
C LEU A 34 14.68 10.90 -2.04
N GLN A 35 15.86 11.50 -1.81
CA GLN A 35 16.04 12.47 -0.71
C GLN A 35 15.44 13.85 -1.00
N LYS A 36 15.05 14.14 -2.26
CA LYS A 36 14.43 15.41 -2.61
C LYS A 36 12.99 15.48 -2.12
N GLU A 37 12.57 16.68 -1.77
CA GLU A 37 11.15 17.01 -1.52
C GLU A 37 10.37 16.98 -2.84
N ILE A 38 9.13 16.50 -2.81
CA ILE A 38 8.22 16.54 -3.97
C ILE A 38 7.77 17.97 -4.33
N GLY A 39 8.15 18.94 -3.55
CA GLY A 39 7.93 20.37 -3.69
C GLY A 39 8.39 21.10 -2.42
N PRO A 40 8.58 22.42 -2.44
CA PRO A 40 9.09 23.18 -1.30
C PRO A 40 8.29 22.94 -0.01
N GLY A 41 8.97 22.46 1.04
CA GLY A 41 8.36 22.17 2.35
C GLY A 41 7.44 20.93 2.37
N LYS A 42 7.48 20.08 1.34
CA LYS A 42 6.71 18.84 1.26
C LYS A 42 7.55 17.63 1.68
N ASN A 43 6.92 16.46 1.76
CA ASN A 43 7.61 15.22 2.08
C ASN A 43 8.65 14.87 1.02
N ARG A 44 9.72 14.22 1.46
CA ARG A 44 10.72 13.63 0.56
C ARG A 44 10.18 12.36 -0.09
N GLY A 45 10.73 12.01 -1.26
CA GLY A 45 10.39 10.77 -1.94
C GLY A 45 10.66 9.52 -1.08
N ILE A 46 11.76 9.51 -0.32
CA ILE A 46 12.09 8.41 0.60
C ILE A 46 11.02 8.23 1.70
N TYR A 47 10.47 9.33 2.21
CA TYR A 47 9.38 9.26 3.18
C TYR A 47 8.11 8.67 2.55
N LEU A 48 7.77 9.07 1.32
CA LEU A 48 6.62 8.51 0.61
C LEU A 48 6.78 7.02 0.33
N LEU A 49 7.99 6.57 -0.02
CA LEU A 49 8.28 5.14 -0.20
C LEU A 49 8.08 4.37 1.12
N GLY A 50 8.66 4.83 2.22
CA GLY A 50 8.46 4.21 3.54
C GLY A 50 6.99 4.22 3.98
N HIS A 51 6.27 5.32 3.72
CA HIS A 51 4.85 5.43 4.00
C HIS A 51 4.01 4.40 3.20
N LEU A 52 4.28 4.23 1.92
CA LEU A 52 3.60 3.23 1.10
C LEU A 52 3.85 1.81 1.60
N ILE A 53 5.09 1.49 2.00
CA ILE A 53 5.42 0.16 2.57
C ILE A 53 4.62 -0.06 3.86
N ALA A 54 4.65 0.89 4.78
CA ALA A 54 3.95 0.78 6.07
C ALA A 54 2.43 0.66 5.90
N VAL A 55 1.84 1.38 4.93
CA VAL A 55 0.42 1.27 4.59
C VAL A 55 0.08 -0.10 3.99
N HIS A 56 0.95 -0.66 3.14
CA HIS A 56 0.76 -2.00 2.58
C HIS A 56 0.94 -3.08 3.64
N ASP A 57 1.89 -2.90 4.56
CA ASP A 57 2.09 -3.83 5.68
C ASP A 57 0.88 -3.87 6.62
N ASP A 58 0.21 -2.72 6.84
CA ASP A 58 -1.07 -2.66 7.56
C ASP A 58 -2.19 -3.48 6.89
N MET A 59 -2.11 -3.74 5.58
CA MET A 59 -3.12 -4.56 4.90
C MET A 59 -3.09 -6.01 5.37
N LEU A 60 -1.94 -6.55 5.80
CA LEU A 60 -1.83 -7.94 6.24
C LEU A 60 -2.80 -8.24 7.40
N PRO A 61 -2.72 -7.59 8.57
CA PRO A 61 -3.67 -7.85 9.64
C PRO A 61 -5.10 -7.40 9.31
N ILE A 62 -5.29 -6.34 8.52
CA ILE A 62 -6.63 -5.85 8.14
C ILE A 62 -7.35 -6.90 7.28
N LEU A 63 -6.67 -7.52 6.33
CA LEU A 63 -7.24 -8.51 5.41
C LEU A 63 -7.20 -9.94 5.97
N ASN A 64 -6.65 -10.13 7.18
CA ASN A 64 -6.44 -11.44 7.80
C ASN A 64 -5.42 -12.31 7.03
N PHE A 65 -4.35 -11.69 6.54
CA PHE A 65 -3.22 -12.33 5.87
C PHE A 65 -2.02 -12.60 6.80
N GLY A 66 -2.19 -12.36 8.09
CA GLY A 66 -1.16 -12.54 9.12
C GLY A 66 -0.69 -11.22 9.73
N GLU A 67 0.42 -11.32 10.46
CA GLU A 67 1.04 -10.18 11.13
C GLU A 67 1.84 -9.31 10.17
N LYS A 68 2.12 -8.07 10.59
CA LYS A 68 3.02 -7.16 9.89
C LYS A 68 4.41 -7.75 9.76
N ILE A 69 5.07 -7.50 8.64
CA ILE A 69 6.47 -7.93 8.42
C ILE A 69 7.49 -6.81 8.66
N TYR A 70 7.03 -5.55 8.71
CA TYR A 70 7.84 -4.36 8.96
C TYR A 70 7.21 -3.45 10.02
N PRO A 71 6.88 -3.95 11.23
CA PRO A 71 6.20 -3.14 12.25
C PRO A 71 7.02 -1.92 12.69
N GLU A 72 8.35 -1.93 12.52
CA GLU A 72 9.27 -0.83 12.81
C GLU A 72 9.06 0.39 11.91
N LEU A 73 8.51 0.20 10.71
CA LEU A 73 8.23 1.31 9.79
C LEU A 73 6.97 2.11 10.17
N TYR A 74 6.13 1.57 11.05
CA TYR A 74 4.89 2.23 11.45
C TYR A 74 5.13 3.58 12.15
N GLY A 75 6.05 3.62 13.10
CA GLY A 75 6.40 4.83 13.85
C GLY A 75 6.88 5.96 12.93
N PRO A 76 7.98 5.75 12.20
CA PRO A 76 8.57 6.78 11.34
C PRO A 76 7.68 7.25 10.19
N PHE A 77 6.88 6.36 9.59
CA PHE A 77 6.22 6.63 8.32
C PHE A 77 4.69 6.76 8.38
N LEU A 78 4.07 6.44 9.54
CA LEU A 78 2.61 6.61 9.74
C LEU A 78 2.26 7.50 10.93
N LYS A 79 3.15 7.61 11.93
CA LYS A 79 2.88 8.39 13.14
C LYS A 79 3.71 9.67 13.24
N SER A 80 4.78 9.77 12.50
CA SER A 80 5.71 10.89 12.55
C SER A 80 5.73 11.64 11.21
N PRO A 81 5.77 12.97 11.19
CA PRO A 81 6.02 13.74 9.97
C PRO A 81 7.41 13.41 9.39
N ASP A 82 7.57 13.63 8.09
CA ASP A 82 8.90 13.53 7.47
C ASP A 82 9.91 14.44 8.18
N LYS A 83 11.13 13.97 8.30
CA LYS A 83 12.28 14.65 8.96
C LYS A 83 12.15 14.81 10.48
N SER A 84 11.11 14.32 11.12
CA SER A 84 10.97 14.40 12.58
C SER A 84 11.64 13.23 13.31
N VAL A 85 11.99 12.16 12.60
CA VAL A 85 12.73 11.00 13.12
C VAL A 85 14.17 11.07 12.61
N ALA A 86 15.13 10.98 13.53
CA ALA A 86 16.55 11.15 13.22
C ALA A 86 17.10 10.06 12.29
N GLU A 87 16.66 8.83 12.49
CA GLU A 87 17.14 7.68 11.72
C GLU A 87 15.96 6.98 11.04
N ILE A 88 16.07 6.82 9.74
CA ILE A 88 15.16 6.01 8.90
C ILE A 88 16.01 5.07 8.04
N PRO A 89 15.47 3.93 7.58
CA PRO A 89 16.18 3.01 6.70
C PRO A 89 16.69 3.69 5.42
N PHE A 90 17.80 3.20 4.88
CA PHE A 90 18.32 3.68 3.61
C PHE A 90 17.36 3.39 2.45
N ALA A 91 17.42 4.19 1.39
CA ALA A 91 16.57 4.04 0.22
C ALA A 91 16.63 2.62 -0.38
N ARG A 92 17.83 2.03 -0.50
CA ARG A 92 18.02 0.65 -0.99
C ARG A 92 17.29 -0.39 -0.13
N GLU A 93 17.24 -0.19 1.19
CA GLU A 93 16.55 -1.09 2.12
C GLU A 93 15.03 -0.97 1.95
N LEU A 94 14.52 0.26 1.87
CA LEU A 94 13.11 0.51 1.61
C LEU A 94 12.67 -0.04 0.25
N ARG A 95 13.49 0.05 -0.81
CA ARG A 95 13.19 -0.58 -2.11
C ARG A 95 13.07 -2.10 -1.98
N ALA A 96 13.94 -2.75 -1.22
CA ALA A 96 13.86 -4.18 -0.97
C ALA A 96 12.61 -4.54 -0.15
N CYS A 97 12.26 -3.73 0.87
CA CYS A 97 11.03 -3.89 1.64
C CYS A 97 9.78 -3.72 0.76
N TRP A 98 9.76 -2.72 -0.13
CA TRP A 98 8.67 -2.49 -1.08
C TRP A 98 8.42 -3.69 -1.98
N SER A 99 9.48 -4.22 -2.61
CA SER A 99 9.38 -5.40 -3.48
C SER A 99 8.82 -6.62 -2.72
N ARG A 100 9.42 -6.94 -1.57
CA ARG A 100 9.00 -8.09 -0.75
C ARG A 100 7.58 -7.95 -0.22
N MET A 101 7.18 -6.73 0.18
CA MET A 101 5.84 -6.46 0.68
C MET A 101 4.78 -6.70 -0.40
N ASN A 102 5.01 -6.18 -1.61
CA ASN A 102 4.08 -6.36 -2.72
C ASN A 102 4.03 -7.81 -3.22
N GLU A 103 5.16 -8.52 -3.22
CA GLU A 103 5.20 -9.95 -3.52
C GLU A 103 4.35 -10.75 -2.52
N ARG A 104 4.47 -10.45 -1.22
CA ARG A 104 3.66 -11.09 -0.18
C ARG A 104 2.16 -10.81 -0.38
N LEU A 105 1.79 -9.54 -0.59
CA LEU A 105 0.39 -9.18 -0.84
C LEU A 105 -0.17 -9.86 -2.09
N LEU A 106 0.62 -9.94 -3.16
CA LEU A 106 0.22 -10.63 -4.38
C LEU A 106 -0.09 -12.12 -4.12
N GLN A 107 0.77 -12.80 -3.39
CA GLN A 107 0.57 -14.21 -3.01
C GLN A 107 -0.72 -14.39 -2.20
N GLU A 108 -0.92 -13.59 -1.17
CA GLU A 108 -2.10 -13.67 -0.31
C GLU A 108 -3.40 -13.31 -1.06
N CYS A 109 -3.38 -12.26 -1.86
CA CYS A 109 -4.55 -11.88 -2.66
C CYS A 109 -4.95 -12.97 -3.66
N ASN A 110 -3.99 -13.67 -4.24
CA ASN A 110 -4.25 -14.77 -5.17
C ASN A 110 -4.75 -16.06 -4.47
N SER A 111 -4.57 -16.20 -3.17
CA SER A 111 -5.03 -17.36 -2.40
C SER A 111 -6.52 -17.32 -2.08
N LEU A 112 -7.14 -16.12 -2.04
CA LEU A 112 -8.55 -15.96 -1.69
C LEU A 112 -9.48 -16.35 -2.84
N GLN A 113 -10.57 -17.04 -2.48
CA GLN A 113 -11.68 -17.27 -3.41
C GLN A 113 -12.47 -15.97 -3.63
N ALA A 114 -13.13 -15.85 -4.77
CA ALA A 114 -13.81 -14.61 -5.15
C ALA A 114 -14.85 -14.14 -4.12
N ASP A 115 -15.59 -15.04 -3.51
CA ASP A 115 -16.63 -14.69 -2.54
C ASP A 115 -16.05 -14.24 -1.18
N GLU A 116 -14.84 -14.67 -0.82
CA GLU A 116 -14.17 -14.28 0.42
C GLU A 116 -13.80 -12.78 0.45
N TRP A 117 -13.65 -12.17 -0.73
CA TRP A 117 -13.40 -10.75 -0.86
C TRP A 117 -14.54 -9.85 -0.37
N PHE A 118 -15.76 -10.39 -0.34
CA PHE A 118 -16.95 -9.67 0.15
C PHE A 118 -17.19 -9.87 1.65
N ASN A 119 -16.36 -10.68 2.33
CA ASN A 119 -16.39 -10.78 3.79
C ASN A 119 -15.82 -9.51 4.44
N LYS A 120 -16.25 -9.25 5.69
CA LYS A 120 -15.73 -8.13 6.46
C LYS A 120 -14.22 -8.21 6.63
N HIS A 121 -13.56 -7.07 6.68
CA HIS A 121 -12.16 -6.96 7.10
C HIS A 121 -12.03 -6.77 8.63
N ASN A 122 -10.83 -7.01 9.19
CA ASN A 122 -10.65 -7.02 10.66
C ASN A 122 -10.79 -5.65 11.34
N ALA A 123 -10.65 -4.55 10.59
CA ALA A 123 -10.79 -3.20 11.14
C ALA A 123 -12.26 -2.71 11.21
N VAL A 124 -13.25 -3.59 10.98
CA VAL A 124 -14.68 -3.27 11.10
C VAL A 124 -15.35 -4.28 12.04
N SER A 125 -16.22 -3.79 12.95
CA SER A 125 -17.02 -4.66 13.81
C SER A 125 -18.08 -5.40 13.02
N SER A 126 -18.57 -6.54 13.53
CA SER A 126 -19.66 -7.29 12.88
C SER A 126 -20.94 -6.48 12.81
N GLU A 127 -21.24 -5.66 13.82
CA GLU A 127 -22.42 -4.79 13.83
C GLU A 127 -22.33 -3.69 12.74
N ALA A 128 -21.16 -3.02 12.63
CA ALA A 128 -20.95 -2.01 11.61
C ALA A 128 -20.99 -2.62 10.20
N PHE A 129 -20.41 -3.81 10.02
CA PHE A 129 -20.45 -4.52 8.75
C PHE A 129 -21.87 -4.93 8.34
N PHE A 130 -22.69 -5.36 9.30
CA PHE A 130 -24.09 -5.68 9.02
C PHE A 130 -24.87 -4.47 8.47
N LYS A 131 -24.60 -3.28 8.99
CA LYS A 131 -25.22 -2.03 8.52
C LYS A 131 -24.62 -1.53 7.20
N GLU A 132 -23.34 -1.80 6.98
CA GLU A 132 -22.54 -1.29 5.85
C GLU A 132 -21.71 -2.41 5.21
N PRO A 133 -22.34 -3.37 4.48
CA PRO A 133 -21.65 -4.55 3.94
C PRO A 133 -20.61 -4.21 2.83
N HIS A 134 -20.59 -2.97 2.34
CA HIS A 134 -19.51 -2.50 1.47
C HIS A 134 -18.17 -2.34 2.19
N ARG A 135 -18.13 -2.35 3.53
CA ARG A 135 -16.89 -2.36 4.35
C ARG A 135 -16.28 -3.76 4.40
N ASN A 136 -16.02 -4.30 3.24
CA ASN A 136 -15.47 -5.63 3.00
C ASN A 136 -13.99 -5.57 2.59
N LYS A 137 -13.35 -6.74 2.45
CA LYS A 137 -11.94 -6.85 2.07
C LYS A 137 -11.66 -6.21 0.71
N LEU A 138 -12.56 -6.38 -0.27
CA LEU A 138 -12.36 -5.81 -1.61
C LEU A 138 -12.31 -4.29 -1.58
N ASN A 139 -13.12 -3.65 -0.72
CA ASN A 139 -13.09 -2.20 -0.55
C ASN A 139 -11.77 -1.69 0.03
N ILE A 140 -11.05 -2.49 0.82
CA ILE A 140 -9.68 -2.15 1.24
C ILE A 140 -8.78 -2.02 0.02
N ILE A 141 -8.83 -2.97 -0.93
CA ILE A 141 -8.05 -2.89 -2.17
C ILE A 141 -8.41 -1.63 -2.98
N VAL A 142 -9.70 -1.31 -3.12
CA VAL A 142 -10.15 -0.09 -3.83
C VAL A 142 -9.55 1.16 -3.18
N THR A 143 -9.64 1.26 -1.85
CA THR A 143 -9.10 2.40 -1.09
C THR A 143 -7.58 2.51 -1.25
N ARG A 144 -6.86 1.37 -1.16
CA ARG A 144 -5.39 1.34 -1.30
C ARG A 144 -4.95 1.63 -2.74
N THR A 145 -5.74 1.24 -3.73
CA THR A 145 -5.49 1.61 -5.13
C THR A 145 -5.51 3.14 -5.31
N SER A 146 -6.51 3.81 -4.77
CA SER A 146 -6.60 5.27 -4.84
C SER A 146 -5.44 5.95 -4.10
N HIS A 147 -5.09 5.47 -2.91
CA HIS A 147 -3.98 5.97 -2.11
C HIS A 147 -2.62 5.79 -2.82
N LEU A 148 -2.38 4.61 -3.39
CA LEU A 148 -1.16 4.32 -4.14
C LEU A 148 -1.07 5.21 -5.40
N SER A 149 -2.18 5.41 -6.11
CA SER A 149 -2.22 6.30 -7.28
C SER A 149 -1.83 7.74 -6.93
N TYR A 150 -2.35 8.25 -5.81
CA TYR A 150 -2.04 9.59 -5.32
C TYR A 150 -0.53 9.76 -5.04
N HIS A 151 0.08 8.82 -4.29
CA HIS A 151 1.50 8.91 -3.96
C HIS A 151 2.43 8.58 -5.13
N THR A 152 2.01 7.71 -6.04
CA THR A 152 2.77 7.47 -7.29
C THR A 152 2.87 8.75 -8.12
N GLY A 153 1.77 9.50 -8.24
CA GLY A 153 1.77 10.81 -8.89
C GLY A 153 2.70 11.83 -8.22
N GLN A 154 2.79 11.81 -6.90
CA GLN A 154 3.73 12.67 -6.15
C GLN A 154 5.20 12.26 -6.38
N LEU A 155 5.50 10.95 -6.41
CA LEU A 155 6.87 10.45 -6.65
C LEU A 155 7.42 10.85 -8.04
N VAL A 156 6.57 11.07 -9.02
CA VAL A 156 7.00 11.58 -10.35
C VAL A 156 7.67 12.95 -10.25
N LEU A 157 7.35 13.76 -9.24
CA LEU A 157 7.84 15.14 -9.11
C LEU A 157 9.30 15.25 -8.64
N ILE A 158 9.92 14.14 -8.22
CA ILE A 158 11.34 14.12 -7.78
C ILE A 158 12.34 13.74 -8.87
N LYS A 159 11.87 13.48 -10.08
CA LYS A 159 12.72 13.16 -11.25
C LYS A 159 13.66 14.29 -11.63
#